data_f50e07f3597b8aa07c2427245e725783
#
_entry.id   f50e07f3597b8aa07c2427245e725783
#
_cell.length_a   1.000
_cell.length_b   1.000
_cell.length_c   1.000
_cell.angle_alpha   90.00
_cell.angle_beta   90.00
_cell.angle_gamma   90.00
#
_symmetry.space_group_name_H-M   'P 1'
#
loop_
_entity.id
_entity.type
_entity.pdbx_description
1 polymer ?
#
loop_
_entity_poly.entity_id
_entity_poly.type
_entity_poly.pdbx_seq_one_letter_code
_entity_poly.pdbx_strand_id
1 'polypeptide(L)'
;MWRAFLVILSAVFMAPSIGSAVDLKVIDKNCWIEIFDDDEFDEDDSHVKVQGPAEYSTLKDVYGRNWNNDIESVIVGSNATVHAWMNKDYTGPEITFTPGQRVPKLSKLSMSNTIESMKITCGP
;
A
#
# COMPACT_ATOMS: atom_id res chain seq x y z
N MET A 1 -30.31 62.15 -21.65
CA MET A 1 -30.13 61.69 -21.43
C MET A 1 -29.59 60.70 -21.09
N TRP A 2 -29.50 60.33 -20.80
CA TRP A 2 -28.96 59.59 -20.47
C TRP A 2 -28.73 58.47 -20.31
N ARG A 3 -28.38 58.02 -20.12
CA ARG A 3 -28.13 57.03 -19.99
C ARG A 3 -27.54 56.11 -19.52
N ALA A 4 -27.26 55.49 -19.21
CA ALA A 4 -26.82 54.73 -18.84
C ALA A 4 -26.44 53.68 -18.75
N PHE A 5 -26.16 53.17 -18.53
CA PHE A 5 -25.71 52.18 -18.44
C PHE A 5 -25.29 51.18 -17.94
N LEU A 6 -25.13 50.63 -17.84
CA LEU A 6 -24.73 49.82 -17.37
C LEU A 6 -24.17 48.82 -17.31
N VAL A 7 -23.77 48.34 -17.04
CA VAL A 7 -23.17 47.51 -16.96
C VAL A 7 -22.98 46.42 -16.50
N ILE A 8 -22.86 45.86 -16.31
CA ILE A 8 -22.69 44.88 -15.85
C ILE A 8 -22.03 43.89 -15.78
N LEU A 9 -21.66 43.48 -15.53
CA LEU A 9 -21.01 42.67 -15.39
C LEU A 9 -21.06 41.50 -15.05
N SER A 10 -20.93 40.94 -14.87
CA SER A 10 -21.05 39.92 -14.59
C SER A 10 -20.22 39.08 -14.35
N ALA A 11 -19.79 38.83 -13.96
CA ALA A 11 -18.98 38.16 -13.63
C ALA A 11 -19.00 36.92 -13.46
N VAL A 12 -18.89 36.44 -13.34
CA VAL A 12 -18.93 35.35 -13.19
C VAL A 12 -18.20 34.40 -12.93
N PHE A 13 -17.90 33.95 -12.50
CA PHE A 13 -17.21 33.12 -12.15
C PHE A 13 -17.25 31.97 -11.90
N MET A 14 -17.03 31.45 -11.76
CA MET A 14 -17.07 30.49 -11.56
C MET A 14 -16.54 29.59 -11.13
N ALA A 15 -16.32 29.11 -10.87
CA ALA A 15 -15.98 28.41 -10.46
C ALA A 15 -15.72 27.39 -10.44
N PRO A 16 -15.42 26.84 -10.29
CA PRO A 16 -15.11 26.00 -10.21
C PRO A 16 -15.16 24.87 -10.16
N SER A 17 -15.29 24.46 -10.28
CA SER A 17 -15.45 23.43 -10.41
C SER A 17 -14.71 22.57 -10.11
N ILE A 18 -14.17 22.70 -9.85
CA ILE A 18 -13.48 21.98 -9.51
C ILE A 18 -13.59 20.87 -9.12
N GLY A 19 -13.97 20.68 -8.50
CA GLY A 19 -14.03 19.58 -7.94
C GLY A 19 -13.92 18.53 -8.67
N SER A 20 -14.28 18.64 -9.46
CA SER A 20 -14.39 17.56 -10.09
C SER A 20 -13.28 16.85 -10.21
N ALA A 21 -12.42 17.31 -10.49
CA ALA A 21 -11.35 16.53 -10.83
C ALA A 21 -10.66 15.95 -9.72
N VAL A 22 -10.94 16.35 -8.60
CA VAL A 22 -10.18 15.89 -7.49
C VAL A 22 -10.69 14.59 -7.02
N ASP A 23 -9.92 13.60 -7.26
CA ASP A 23 -10.23 12.28 -6.78
C ASP A 23 -9.46 12.05 -5.51
N LEU A 24 -10.04 12.45 -4.42
CA LEU A 24 -9.39 12.29 -3.14
C LEU A 24 -9.50 10.85 -2.70
N LYS A 25 -8.41 10.15 -2.80
CA LYS A 25 -8.37 8.80 -2.27
C LYS A 25 -8.26 8.85 -0.77
N VAL A 26 -9.14 8.14 -0.12
CA VAL A 26 -9.03 7.94 1.31
C VAL A 26 -8.04 6.82 1.55
N ILE A 27 -6.97 7.12 2.22
CA ILE A 27 -5.96 6.12 2.57
C ILE A 27 -6.37 5.48 3.88
N ASP A 28 -6.52 4.17 3.88
CA ASP A 28 -6.79 3.43 5.10
C ASP A 28 -5.51 3.32 5.92
N LYS A 29 -5.46 4.03 7.02
CA LYS A 29 -4.26 4.12 7.84
C LYS A 29 -3.87 2.79 8.49
N ASN A 30 -4.77 1.83 8.51
CA ASN A 30 -4.53 0.54 9.13
C ASN A 30 -4.35 -0.58 8.12
N CYS A 31 -4.29 -0.25 6.84
CA CYS A 31 -4.16 -1.25 5.78
C CYS A 31 -2.75 -1.21 5.21
N TRP A 32 -1.86 -1.95 5.84
CA TRP A 32 -0.45 -1.99 5.45
C TRP A 32 0.20 -3.26 5.95
N ILE A 33 1.34 -3.58 5.40
CA ILE A 33 2.24 -4.59 5.95
C ILE A 33 3.62 -3.95 6.05
N GLU A 34 4.27 -4.15 7.18
CA GLU A 34 5.67 -3.76 7.32
C GLU A 34 6.53 -5.00 7.13
N ILE A 35 7.44 -4.93 6.18
CA ILE A 35 8.33 -6.04 5.83
C ILE A 35 9.74 -5.69 6.29
N PHE A 36 10.43 -6.69 6.81
CA PHE A 36 11.77 -6.53 7.39
C PHE A 36 12.74 -7.49 6.72
N ASP A 37 13.93 -7.00 6.44
CA ASP A 37 15.00 -7.79 5.84
C ASP A 37 15.65 -8.74 6.86
N ASP A 38 15.36 -8.57 8.14
CA ASP A 38 15.87 -9.42 9.19
C ASP A 38 14.73 -9.94 10.04
N ASP A 39 15.00 -10.92 10.89
CA ASP A 39 13.97 -11.43 11.80
C ASP A 39 13.79 -10.51 13.00
N GLU A 40 12.81 -10.82 13.85
CA GLU A 40 12.52 -10.11 15.09
C GLU A 40 12.21 -8.63 14.88
N PHE A 41 11.73 -8.24 13.67
CA PHE A 41 11.34 -6.85 13.35
C PHE A 41 12.49 -5.87 13.56
N ASP A 42 13.69 -6.27 13.15
CA ASP A 42 14.91 -5.48 13.36
C ASP A 42 14.88 -4.24 12.49
N GLU A 43 14.80 -3.07 13.12
CA GLU A 43 14.74 -1.80 12.40
C GLU A 43 16.14 -1.24 12.07
N ASP A 44 17.19 -1.91 12.50
CA ASP A 44 18.54 -1.52 12.12
C ASP A 44 18.86 -1.95 10.69
N ASP A 45 18.16 -2.94 10.19
CA ASP A 45 18.25 -3.35 8.79
C ASP A 45 17.10 -2.76 7.98
N SER A 46 17.08 -3.04 6.68
CA SER A 46 16.08 -2.48 5.79
C SER A 46 14.68 -2.95 6.18
N HIS A 47 13.76 -2.01 6.23
CA HIS A 47 12.34 -2.33 6.43
C HIS A 47 11.51 -1.23 5.78
N VAL A 48 10.26 -1.56 5.47
CA VAL A 48 9.37 -0.58 4.87
C VAL A 48 7.92 -0.98 5.13
N LYS A 49 7.10 0.02 5.37
CA LYS A 49 5.66 -0.16 5.51
C LYS A 49 5.03 0.02 4.14
N VAL A 50 4.41 -1.02 3.65
CA VAL A 50 3.80 -1.05 2.32
C VAL A 50 2.31 -0.81 2.47
N GLN A 51 1.84 0.29 1.91
CA GLN A 51 0.44 0.70 2.01
C GLN A 51 -0.43 -0.13 1.06
N GLY A 52 -1.56 -0.61 1.57
CA GLY A 52 -2.59 -1.23 0.76
C GLY A 52 -3.74 -0.29 0.43
N PRO A 53 -4.65 -0.72 -0.44
CA PRO A 53 -4.60 -1.96 -1.18
C PRO A 53 -3.54 -1.91 -2.28
N ALA A 54 -2.92 -3.05 -2.54
CA ALA A 54 -1.85 -3.10 -3.53
C ALA A 54 -1.63 -4.52 -4.01
N GLU A 55 -1.12 -4.67 -5.22
CA GLU A 55 -0.75 -5.96 -5.79
C GLU A 55 0.64 -5.85 -6.38
N TYR A 56 1.50 -6.77 -5.98
CA TYR A 56 2.86 -6.84 -6.46
C TYR A 56 3.08 -8.21 -7.09
N SER A 57 3.07 -8.28 -8.41
CA SER A 57 3.35 -9.54 -9.12
C SER A 57 4.80 -9.94 -8.98
N THR A 58 5.65 -9.01 -8.60
CA THR A 58 7.03 -9.24 -8.21
C THR A 58 7.41 -8.20 -7.18
N LEU A 59 8.28 -8.56 -6.26
CA LEU A 59 8.76 -7.62 -5.24
C LEU A 59 10.09 -6.97 -5.64
N LYS A 60 10.41 -6.99 -6.93
CA LYS A 60 11.66 -6.41 -7.40
C LYS A 60 11.74 -4.91 -7.21
N ASP A 61 10.60 -4.24 -7.10
CA ASP A 61 10.57 -2.80 -6.89
C ASP A 61 9.43 -2.48 -5.95
N VAL A 62 9.74 -2.38 -4.68
CA VAL A 62 8.81 -1.91 -3.65
C VAL A 62 9.43 -0.64 -3.08
N TYR A 63 8.87 0.50 -3.47
CA TYR A 63 9.37 1.83 -3.10
C TYR A 63 10.87 1.97 -3.41
N GLY A 64 11.29 1.44 -4.58
CA GLY A 64 12.64 1.62 -5.06
C GLY A 64 13.65 0.57 -4.62
N ARG A 65 13.22 -0.45 -3.90
CA ARG A 65 14.13 -1.52 -3.46
C ARG A 65 13.61 -2.87 -3.92
N ASN A 66 14.54 -3.74 -4.28
CA ASN A 66 14.23 -5.13 -4.60
C ASN A 66 14.10 -5.93 -3.31
N TRP A 67 12.88 -6.41 -3.03
CA TRP A 67 12.57 -7.19 -1.86
C TRP A 67 12.38 -8.67 -2.15
N ASN A 68 12.59 -9.10 -3.40
CA ASN A 68 12.46 -10.51 -3.74
C ASN A 68 13.37 -11.35 -2.86
N ASN A 69 12.79 -12.35 -2.19
CA ASN A 69 13.51 -13.30 -1.37
C ASN A 69 14.30 -12.67 -0.21
N ASP A 70 13.87 -11.49 0.23
CA ASP A 70 14.59 -10.78 1.29
C ASP A 70 13.76 -10.56 2.56
N ILE A 71 12.54 -11.08 2.65
CA ILE A 71 11.69 -10.81 3.80
C ILE A 71 11.86 -11.90 4.85
N GLU A 72 12.17 -11.52 6.08
CA GLU A 72 12.35 -12.46 7.18
C GLU A 72 11.37 -12.26 8.32
N SER A 73 10.78 -11.08 8.46
CA SER A 73 9.72 -10.86 9.46
C SER A 73 8.73 -9.84 8.93
N VAL A 74 7.51 -9.88 9.44
CA VAL A 74 6.44 -8.97 8.99
C VAL A 74 5.54 -8.57 10.14
N ILE A 75 4.98 -7.36 10.04
CA ILE A 75 3.92 -6.86 10.91
C ILE A 75 2.78 -6.40 10.01
N VAL A 76 1.57 -6.82 10.31
CA VAL A 76 0.40 -6.50 9.49
C VAL A 76 -0.46 -5.49 10.21
N GLY A 77 -0.91 -4.47 9.50
CA GLY A 77 -1.83 -3.48 10.05
C GLY A 77 -3.17 -4.09 10.42
N SER A 78 -3.91 -3.41 11.26
CA SER A 78 -5.14 -3.96 11.84
C SER A 78 -6.27 -4.12 10.84
N ASN A 79 -6.16 -3.56 9.65
CA ASN A 79 -7.21 -3.66 8.63
C ASN A 79 -6.67 -4.18 7.30
N ALA A 80 -5.59 -4.93 7.33
CA ALA A 80 -5.00 -5.51 6.13
C ALA A 80 -5.01 -7.02 6.20
N THR A 81 -5.28 -7.65 5.07
CA THR A 81 -5.05 -9.08 4.87
C THR A 81 -4.06 -9.18 3.72
N VAL A 82 -3.03 -9.98 3.90
CA VAL A 82 -1.97 -10.07 2.90
C VAL A 82 -1.81 -11.52 2.47
N HIS A 83 -1.92 -11.73 1.16
CA HIS A 83 -1.59 -13.03 0.56
C HIS A 83 -0.20 -12.91 -0.05
N ALA A 84 0.68 -13.83 0.27
CA ALA A 84 2.04 -13.82 -0.21
C ALA A 84 2.39 -15.18 -0.82
N TRP A 85 3.19 -15.16 -1.87
CA TRP A 85 3.57 -16.37 -2.62
C TRP A 85 5.07 -16.45 -2.76
N MET A 86 5.57 -17.67 -2.82
CA MET A 86 7.00 -17.92 -2.96
C MET A 86 7.53 -17.62 -4.36
N ASN A 87 6.65 -17.57 -5.36
CA ASN A 87 7.05 -17.26 -6.73
C ASN A 87 6.36 -15.98 -7.20
N LYS A 88 6.90 -15.38 -8.25
CA LYS A 88 6.30 -14.22 -8.88
C LYS A 88 4.93 -14.59 -9.48
N ASP A 89 4.19 -13.58 -9.84
CA ASP A 89 2.88 -13.72 -10.51
C ASP A 89 1.89 -14.53 -9.69
N TYR A 90 2.01 -14.43 -8.35
CA TYR A 90 1.04 -15.02 -7.42
C TYR A 90 0.97 -16.53 -7.59
N THR A 91 2.12 -17.19 -7.72
CA THR A 91 2.20 -18.61 -7.93
C THR A 91 3.07 -19.29 -6.89
N GLY A 92 2.92 -20.60 -6.78
CA GLY A 92 3.68 -21.38 -5.82
C GLY A 92 3.04 -21.43 -4.46
N PRO A 93 3.77 -21.90 -3.46
CA PRO A 93 3.23 -21.96 -2.10
C PRO A 93 2.81 -20.59 -1.61
N GLU A 94 1.66 -20.57 -0.96
CA GLU A 94 1.02 -19.33 -0.51
C GLU A 94 0.90 -19.32 1.01
N ILE A 95 0.99 -18.12 1.60
CA ILE A 95 0.67 -17.89 2.99
C ILE A 95 -0.23 -16.66 3.08
N THR A 96 -1.17 -16.68 4.03
CA THR A 96 -2.03 -15.54 4.32
C THR A 96 -1.64 -14.96 5.67
N PHE A 97 -1.34 -13.67 5.68
CA PHE A 97 -1.15 -12.92 6.92
C PHE A 97 -2.45 -12.20 7.25
N THR A 98 -2.95 -12.41 8.46
CA THR A 98 -4.24 -11.86 8.88
C THR A 98 -4.09 -10.49 9.54
N PRO A 99 -5.18 -9.71 9.67
CA PRO A 99 -5.10 -8.38 10.27
C PRO A 99 -4.45 -8.42 11.64
N GLY A 100 -3.50 -7.52 11.84
CA GLY A 100 -2.81 -7.39 13.12
C GLY A 100 -1.77 -8.44 13.41
N GLN A 101 -1.54 -9.36 12.50
CA GLN A 101 -0.59 -10.45 12.75
C GLN A 101 0.84 -9.94 12.78
N ARG A 102 1.63 -10.53 13.67
CA ARG A 102 3.05 -10.24 13.80
C ARG A 102 3.81 -11.54 13.69
N VAL A 103 4.70 -11.64 12.73
CA VAL A 103 5.48 -12.86 12.49
C VAL A 103 6.96 -12.52 12.63
N PRO A 104 7.56 -12.80 13.80
CA PRO A 104 8.96 -12.43 14.03
C PRO A 104 9.95 -13.30 13.27
N LYS A 105 9.53 -14.49 12.85
CA LYS A 105 10.42 -15.40 12.12
C LYS A 105 9.62 -16.13 11.06
N LEU A 106 9.72 -15.69 9.82
CA LEU A 106 9.10 -16.41 8.70
C LEU A 106 9.70 -17.79 8.51
N SER A 107 10.93 -18.01 9.01
CA SER A 107 11.55 -19.33 8.94
C SER A 107 10.71 -20.39 9.64
N LYS A 108 9.96 -20.02 10.68
CA LYS A 108 9.09 -20.97 11.37
C LYS A 108 7.88 -21.36 10.54
N LEU A 109 7.59 -20.62 9.49
CA LEU A 109 6.50 -20.89 8.56
C LEU A 109 7.04 -21.40 7.23
N SER A 110 8.35 -21.68 7.14
CA SER A 110 9.03 -22.10 5.92
C SER A 110 8.92 -21.06 4.80
N MET A 111 8.86 -19.79 5.15
CA MET A 111 8.69 -18.69 4.18
C MET A 111 9.80 -17.66 4.25
N SER A 112 10.84 -17.89 5.03
CA SER A 112 11.95 -16.94 5.16
C SER A 112 12.69 -16.80 3.83
N ASN A 113 12.90 -15.55 3.40
CA ASN A 113 13.67 -15.24 2.20
C ASN A 113 13.14 -15.93 0.94
N THR A 114 11.83 -16.13 0.85
CA THR A 114 11.25 -16.86 -0.30
C THR A 114 10.09 -16.11 -0.96
N ILE A 115 9.59 -15.02 -0.37
CA ILE A 115 8.41 -14.36 -0.91
C ILE A 115 8.81 -13.50 -2.12
N GLU A 116 8.11 -13.68 -3.23
CA GLU A 116 8.35 -12.95 -4.48
C GLU A 116 7.14 -12.17 -5.00
N SER A 117 5.95 -12.45 -4.49
CA SER A 117 4.76 -11.69 -4.89
C SER A 117 3.78 -11.62 -3.73
N MET A 118 2.93 -10.60 -3.73
CA MET A 118 1.92 -10.46 -2.68
C MET A 118 0.78 -9.55 -3.11
N LYS A 119 -0.36 -9.74 -2.44
CA LYS A 119 -1.54 -8.88 -2.57
C LYS A 119 -1.95 -8.42 -1.19
N ILE A 120 -2.17 -7.11 -1.06
CA ILE A 120 -2.64 -6.51 0.18
C ILE A 120 -4.07 -6.05 -0.06
N THR A 121 -5.01 -6.58 0.71
CA THR A 121 -6.40 -6.16 0.63
C THR A 121 -6.80 -5.47 1.91
N CYS A 122 -7.72 -4.52 1.81
CA CYS A 122 -8.16 -3.70 2.94
C CYS A 122 -9.61 -3.97 3.26
N GLY A 123 -9.91 -3.76 4.51
CA GLY A 123 -11.27 -3.79 4.97
C GLY A 123 -11.71 -5.14 5.44
N PRO A 124 -12.90 -5.18 5.96
CA PRO A 124 -13.54 -6.44 6.31
C PRO A 124 -14.05 -7.11 5.05
#